data_16cadc4c3a319a8db68fed270a866db8
#
_entry.id   16cadc4c3a319a8db68fed270a866db8
#
_cell.length_a   1.000
_cell.length_b   1.000
_cell.length_c   1.000
_cell.angle_alpha   90.00
_cell.angle_beta   90.00
_cell.angle_gamma   90.00
#
_symmetry.space_group_name_H-M   'P 1'
#
loop_
_entity.id
_entity.type
_entity.pdbx_description
1 polymer ?
#
loop_
_entity_poly.entity_id
_entity_poly.type
_entity_poly.pdbx_seq_one_letter_code
_entity_poly.pdbx_strand_id
1 'polypeptide(L)'
;MTPEVLRTRLIRIAGQPFDPPVVYGEEIIGELEKPPVPAAVLVPVILGPRPSILLTKRTSHLKKHAGQVSFPGGRIDPEDAHPEAAALREAEEEVGLDPSRVELIGRMADYVTGTGYRITPVLGLLPPGLTWRPSPHEVEFVFELPISVVLDPDAPRRELREASGRTREFWVWPHPEHFIWGATAAILVHLAGKLRAHP
;
A
#
# COMPACT_ATOMS: atom_id res chain seq x y z
N MET A 1 6.58 -16.89 -9.94
CA MET A 1 7.66 -15.88 -10.15
C MET A 1 8.71 -16.10 -9.07
N THR A 2 10.00 -16.25 -9.46
CA THR A 2 11.09 -16.38 -8.48
C THR A 2 11.39 -15.02 -7.82
N PRO A 3 12.03 -15.01 -6.62
CA PRO A 3 12.42 -13.77 -5.94
C PRO A 3 13.32 -12.87 -6.80
N GLU A 4 14.26 -13.45 -7.54
CA GLU A 4 15.22 -12.73 -8.38
C GLU A 4 14.51 -12.04 -9.57
N VAL A 5 13.58 -12.75 -10.21
CA VAL A 5 12.78 -12.18 -11.30
C VAL A 5 11.90 -11.06 -10.79
N LEU A 6 11.25 -11.27 -9.64
CA LEU A 6 10.42 -10.23 -9.01
C LEU A 6 11.27 -8.99 -8.65
N ARG A 7 12.42 -9.18 -8.01
CA ARG A 7 13.35 -8.10 -7.66
C ARG A 7 13.74 -7.29 -8.90
N THR A 8 14.16 -7.97 -9.96
CA THR A 8 14.57 -7.32 -11.22
C THR A 8 13.45 -6.48 -11.82
N ARG A 9 12.21 -7.01 -11.83
CA ARG A 9 11.04 -6.29 -12.33
C ARG A 9 10.71 -5.07 -11.47
N LEU A 10 10.72 -5.21 -10.16
CA LEU A 10 10.43 -4.12 -9.22
C LEU A 10 11.43 -2.97 -9.36
N ILE A 11 12.73 -3.27 -9.45
CA ILE A 11 13.78 -2.25 -9.66
C ILE A 11 13.57 -1.54 -11.01
N ARG A 12 13.24 -2.28 -12.07
CA ARG A 12 12.95 -1.68 -13.38
C ARG A 12 11.75 -0.74 -13.32
N ILE A 13 10.66 -1.15 -12.66
CA ILE A 13 9.46 -0.34 -12.48
C ILE A 13 9.76 0.91 -11.68
N ALA A 14 10.47 0.78 -10.57
CA ALA A 14 10.81 1.90 -9.68
C ALA A 14 11.72 2.93 -10.36
N GLY A 15 12.55 2.52 -11.32
CA GLY A 15 13.43 3.40 -12.11
C GLY A 15 12.70 4.14 -13.24
N GLN A 16 11.42 3.88 -13.48
CA GLN A 16 10.64 4.53 -14.53
C GLN A 16 9.60 5.49 -13.93
N PRO A 17 9.31 6.61 -14.60
CA PRO A 17 8.20 7.47 -14.21
C PRO A 17 6.88 6.69 -14.28
N PHE A 18 6.03 6.88 -13.27
CA PHE A 18 4.65 6.41 -13.35
C PHE A 18 3.84 7.37 -14.23
N ASP A 19 3.04 6.80 -15.11
CA ASP A 19 2.13 7.55 -15.96
C ASP A 19 0.70 7.01 -15.76
N PRO A 20 -0.21 7.82 -15.26
CA PRO A 20 0.00 9.18 -14.72
C PRO A 20 0.81 9.17 -13.41
N PRO A 21 1.55 10.25 -13.08
CA PRO A 21 2.34 10.33 -11.83
C PRO A 21 1.46 10.48 -10.58
N VAL A 22 0.20 10.84 -10.77
CA VAL A 22 -0.82 10.94 -9.72
C VAL A 22 -2.06 10.19 -10.14
N VAL A 23 -2.56 9.33 -9.29
CA VAL A 23 -3.82 8.60 -9.47
C VAL A 23 -4.84 9.14 -8.48
N TYR A 24 -6.00 9.52 -8.98
CA TYR A 24 -7.10 9.97 -8.13
C TYR A 24 -8.01 8.80 -7.80
N GLY A 25 -8.42 8.70 -6.54
CA GLY A 25 -9.41 7.72 -6.12
C GLY A 25 -10.73 7.96 -6.85
N GLU A 26 -11.39 6.90 -7.25
CA GLU A 26 -12.65 6.97 -8.02
C GLU A 26 -13.82 7.53 -7.19
N GLU A 27 -13.65 7.53 -5.86
CA GLU A 27 -14.55 8.18 -4.93
C GLU A 27 -14.47 9.72 -4.99
N ILE A 28 -13.47 10.28 -5.68
CA ILE A 28 -13.34 11.73 -5.83
C ILE A 28 -14.29 12.22 -6.93
N ILE A 29 -15.27 12.98 -6.53
CA ILE A 29 -16.21 13.64 -7.45
C ILE A 29 -16.04 15.15 -7.31
N GLY A 30 -15.36 15.76 -8.31
CA GLY A 30 -15.07 17.19 -8.32
C GLY A 30 -13.73 17.54 -7.67
N GLU A 31 -13.48 18.84 -7.48
CA GLU A 31 -12.28 19.32 -6.80
C GLU A 31 -12.36 19.06 -5.30
N LEU A 32 -11.21 18.74 -4.70
CA LEU A 32 -11.10 18.65 -3.25
C LEU A 32 -11.26 20.06 -2.67
N GLU A 33 -12.10 20.20 -1.65
CA GLU A 33 -12.33 21.49 -0.98
C GLU A 33 -11.06 22.08 -0.34
N LYS A 34 -10.09 21.23 -0.03
CA LYS A 34 -8.80 21.60 0.58
C LYS A 34 -7.67 20.79 -0.06
N PRO A 35 -6.44 21.31 -0.06
CA PRO A 35 -5.27 20.54 -0.46
C PRO A 35 -5.19 19.24 0.34
N PRO A 36 -4.91 18.10 -0.32
CA PRO A 36 -4.84 16.82 0.36
C PRO A 36 -3.64 16.77 1.33
N VAL A 37 -3.85 16.11 2.46
CA VAL A 37 -2.83 15.92 3.50
C VAL A 37 -1.77 14.95 2.98
N PRO A 38 -0.47 15.31 2.99
CA PRO A 38 0.60 14.41 2.59
C PRO A 38 0.69 13.20 3.52
N ALA A 39 0.84 12.02 2.92
CA ALA A 39 1.05 10.75 3.61
C ALA A 39 2.00 9.87 2.81
N ALA A 40 2.64 8.93 3.48
CA ALA A 40 3.47 7.92 2.82
C ALA A 40 3.18 6.54 3.39
N VAL A 41 3.24 5.52 2.53
CA VAL A 41 3.12 4.12 2.94
C VAL A 41 4.30 3.33 2.40
N LEU A 42 4.81 2.41 3.20
CA LEU A 42 5.76 1.43 2.72
C LEU A 42 4.99 0.31 2.00
N VAL A 43 5.41 -0.05 0.80
CA VAL A 43 4.97 -1.26 0.09
C VAL A 43 6.07 -2.31 0.27
N PRO A 44 6.02 -3.11 1.36
CA PRO A 44 7.11 -3.98 1.74
C PRO A 44 6.98 -5.32 1.02
N VAL A 45 7.89 -5.58 0.08
CA VAL A 45 7.92 -6.82 -0.69
C VAL A 45 8.96 -7.77 -0.09
N ILE A 46 8.51 -8.88 0.45
CA ILE A 46 9.35 -9.91 1.06
C ILE A 46 9.82 -10.89 -0.02
N LEU A 47 11.13 -10.97 -0.21
CA LEU A 47 11.77 -11.79 -1.24
C LEU A 47 12.13 -13.19 -0.72
N GLY A 48 11.14 -13.91 -0.20
CA GLY A 48 11.28 -15.31 0.21
C GLY A 48 11.03 -16.30 -0.94
N PRO A 49 11.14 -17.61 -0.69
CA PRO A 49 10.82 -18.65 -1.67
C PRO A 49 9.39 -18.53 -2.25
N ARG A 50 8.48 -17.97 -1.48
CA ARG A 50 7.15 -17.53 -1.88
C ARG A 50 7.04 -16.04 -1.59
N PRO A 51 7.38 -15.17 -2.57
CA PRO A 51 7.36 -13.74 -2.35
C PRO A 51 5.97 -13.24 -1.96
N SER A 52 5.92 -12.25 -1.08
CA SER A 52 4.70 -11.70 -0.53
C SER A 52 4.80 -10.18 -0.29
N ILE A 53 3.67 -9.56 -0.04
CA ILE A 53 3.58 -8.16 0.39
C ILE A 53 3.06 -8.14 1.81
N LEU A 54 3.72 -7.39 2.70
CA LEU A 54 3.28 -7.20 4.07
C LEU A 54 2.13 -6.20 4.11
N LEU A 55 1.07 -6.58 4.83
CA LEU A 55 -0.07 -5.71 5.13
C LEU A 55 -0.40 -5.77 6.61
N THR A 56 -1.02 -4.71 7.10
CA THR A 56 -1.52 -4.60 8.47
C THR A 56 -3.03 -4.54 8.47
N LYS A 57 -3.66 -5.02 9.55
CA LYS A 57 -5.04 -4.70 9.87
C LYS A 57 -5.06 -3.77 11.07
N ARG A 58 -5.68 -2.62 10.89
CA ARG A 58 -5.82 -1.61 11.94
C ARG A 58 -6.79 -2.08 13.03
N THR A 59 -6.51 -1.67 14.27
CA THR A 59 -7.40 -2.00 15.39
C THR A 59 -8.80 -1.40 15.22
N SER A 60 -9.81 -2.08 15.77
CA SER A 60 -11.22 -1.68 15.64
C SER A 60 -11.60 -0.44 16.48
N HIS A 61 -10.78 -0.04 17.44
CA HIS A 61 -11.06 1.11 18.31
C HIS A 61 -10.47 2.44 17.82
N LEU A 62 -9.80 2.46 16.70
CA LEU A 62 -9.33 3.71 16.11
C LEU A 62 -10.51 4.57 15.64
N LYS A 63 -10.39 5.89 15.81
CA LYS A 63 -11.43 6.84 15.37
C LYS A 63 -11.59 6.93 13.85
N LYS A 64 -10.53 6.59 13.11
CA LYS A 64 -10.49 6.62 11.64
C LYS A 64 -9.93 5.32 11.10
N HIS A 65 -10.50 4.84 10.01
CA HIS A 65 -10.04 3.64 9.30
C HIS A 65 -9.96 2.38 10.19
N ALA A 66 -10.83 2.29 11.21
CA ALA A 66 -10.92 1.15 12.12
C ALA A 66 -11.15 -0.16 11.36
N GLY A 67 -10.38 -1.20 11.68
CA GLY A 67 -10.50 -2.53 11.08
C GLY A 67 -10.11 -2.62 9.60
N GLN A 68 -9.60 -1.54 8.98
CA GLN A 68 -9.19 -1.57 7.58
C GLN A 68 -7.82 -2.23 7.42
N VAL A 69 -7.64 -2.88 6.27
CA VAL A 69 -6.34 -3.37 5.83
C VAL A 69 -5.58 -2.24 5.13
N SER A 70 -4.31 -2.06 5.50
CA SER A 70 -3.44 -1.04 4.92
C SER A 70 -2.01 -1.54 4.76
N PHE A 71 -1.24 -0.87 3.93
CA PHE A 71 0.20 -0.89 4.05
C PHE A 71 0.61 -0.19 5.35
N PRO A 72 1.76 -0.54 5.96
CA PRO A 72 2.34 0.28 7.02
C PRO A 72 2.60 1.70 6.54
N GLY A 73 2.17 2.70 7.32
CA GLY A 73 2.36 4.10 6.91
C GLY A 73 1.36 5.06 7.54
N GLY A 74 1.65 6.35 7.37
CA GLY A 74 0.88 7.42 7.96
C GLY A 74 1.14 8.78 7.33
N ARG A 75 0.92 9.83 8.09
CA ARG A 75 1.18 11.21 7.64
C ARG A 75 2.68 11.46 7.54
N ILE A 76 3.03 12.33 6.61
CA ILE A 76 4.38 12.88 6.57
C ILE A 76 4.43 14.02 7.59
N ASP A 77 5.24 13.85 8.63
CA ASP A 77 5.44 14.85 9.65
C ASP A 77 6.47 15.91 9.21
N PRO A 78 6.47 17.12 9.81
CA PRO A 78 7.43 18.17 9.46
C PRO A 78 8.90 17.76 9.63
N GLU A 79 9.18 16.82 10.50
CA GLU A 79 10.51 16.25 10.78
C GLU A 79 10.95 15.21 9.74
N ASP A 80 10.03 14.66 8.98
CA ASP A 80 10.34 13.68 7.92
C ASP A 80 10.96 14.42 6.72
N ALA A 81 12.22 14.12 6.41
CA ALA A 81 12.95 14.78 5.34
C ALA A 81 12.34 14.52 3.95
N HIS A 82 11.68 13.38 3.77
CA HIS A 82 11.05 12.94 2.53
C HIS A 82 10.07 11.78 2.79
N PRO A 83 9.18 11.44 1.85
CA PRO A 83 8.18 10.38 2.02
C PRO A 83 8.73 9.01 2.45
N GLU A 84 9.95 8.68 2.01
CA GLU A 84 10.61 7.42 2.42
C GLU A 84 10.93 7.40 3.91
N ALA A 85 11.35 8.55 4.47
CA ALA A 85 11.61 8.66 5.91
C ALA A 85 10.32 8.43 6.71
N ALA A 86 9.22 9.07 6.30
CA ALA A 86 7.90 8.86 6.90
C ALA A 86 7.46 7.38 6.82
N ALA A 87 7.56 6.78 5.63
CA ALA A 87 7.14 5.39 5.42
C ALA A 87 7.94 4.39 6.27
N LEU A 88 9.24 4.62 6.44
CA LEU A 88 10.09 3.78 7.29
C LEU A 88 9.80 3.99 8.78
N ARG A 89 9.67 5.24 9.24
CA ARG A 89 9.33 5.57 10.62
C ARG A 89 8.00 4.91 11.02
N GLU A 90 6.96 5.09 10.23
CA GLU A 90 5.66 4.49 10.47
C GLU A 90 5.71 2.96 10.48
N ALA A 91 6.47 2.34 9.56
CA ALA A 91 6.64 0.90 9.54
C ALA A 91 7.40 0.38 10.77
N GLU A 92 8.38 1.12 11.28
CA GLU A 92 9.03 0.80 12.55
C GLU A 92 8.06 0.89 13.73
N GLU A 93 7.27 1.97 13.81
CA GLU A 93 6.30 2.21 14.87
C GLU A 93 5.14 1.20 14.85
N GLU A 94 4.58 0.91 13.67
CA GLU A 94 3.40 0.04 13.52
C GLU A 94 3.71 -1.45 13.64
N VAL A 95 4.83 -1.93 13.06
CA VAL A 95 5.13 -3.36 12.95
C VAL A 95 6.51 -3.77 13.47
N GLY A 96 7.29 -2.84 14.01
CA GLY A 96 8.64 -3.09 14.54
C GLY A 96 9.64 -3.45 13.44
N LEU A 97 9.44 -2.96 12.21
CA LEU A 97 10.35 -3.17 11.10
C LEU A 97 11.61 -2.30 11.27
N ASP A 98 12.77 -2.93 11.41
CA ASP A 98 14.04 -2.23 11.42
C ASP A 98 14.32 -1.61 10.03
N PRO A 99 14.42 -0.25 9.93
CA PRO A 99 14.66 0.44 8.66
C PRO A 99 15.92 -0.04 7.93
N SER A 100 16.95 -0.50 8.66
CA SER A 100 18.19 -1.02 8.08
C SER A 100 18.00 -2.33 7.28
N ARG A 101 16.85 -3.00 7.47
CA ARG A 101 16.50 -4.24 6.75
C ARG A 101 15.73 -3.98 5.46
N VAL A 102 15.43 -2.71 5.15
CA VAL A 102 14.66 -2.30 3.97
C VAL A 102 15.58 -1.78 2.89
N GLU A 103 15.62 -2.45 1.75
CA GLU A 103 16.22 -1.90 0.53
C GLU A 103 15.15 -1.05 -0.17
N LEU A 104 15.23 0.27 -0.03
CA LEU A 104 14.35 1.19 -0.76
C LEU A 104 14.74 1.21 -2.24
N ILE A 105 13.76 1.00 -3.13
CA ILE A 105 14.02 0.94 -4.58
C ILE A 105 13.33 2.05 -5.37
N GLY A 106 12.44 2.82 -4.76
CA GLY A 106 11.78 3.96 -5.39
C GLY A 106 10.35 4.19 -4.93
N ARG A 107 9.64 5.02 -5.66
CA ARG A 107 8.23 5.37 -5.39
C ARG A 107 7.32 4.91 -6.52
N MET A 108 6.05 4.76 -6.20
CA MET A 108 4.98 4.61 -7.19
C MET A 108 4.29 5.97 -7.42
N ALA A 109 3.32 5.99 -8.34
CA ALA A 109 2.42 7.13 -8.51
C ALA A 109 1.72 7.47 -7.20
N ASP A 110 1.65 8.77 -6.88
CA ASP A 110 0.88 9.22 -5.73
C ASP A 110 -0.60 8.84 -5.91
N TYR A 111 -1.24 8.45 -4.82
CA TYR A 111 -2.66 8.14 -4.80
C TYR A 111 -3.42 9.18 -3.96
N VAL A 112 -4.36 9.88 -4.58
CA VAL A 112 -5.20 10.87 -3.89
C VAL A 112 -6.52 10.24 -3.53
N THR A 113 -6.84 10.22 -2.22
CA THR A 113 -8.08 9.64 -1.69
C THR A 113 -9.20 10.65 -1.62
N GLY A 114 -10.46 10.21 -1.74
CA GLY A 114 -11.63 11.04 -1.48
C GLY A 114 -11.78 11.49 -0.01
N THR A 115 -10.99 10.92 0.89
CA THR A 115 -10.92 11.34 2.31
C THR A 115 -9.88 12.45 2.55
N GLY A 116 -9.27 12.97 1.49
CA GLY A 116 -8.37 14.13 1.54
C GLY A 116 -6.93 13.80 1.89
N TYR A 117 -6.42 12.63 1.51
CA TYR A 117 -4.99 12.29 1.63
C TYR A 117 -4.34 12.16 0.25
N ARG A 118 -3.10 12.60 0.16
CA ARG A 118 -2.18 12.30 -0.95
C ARG A 118 -1.14 11.32 -0.44
N ILE A 119 -1.27 10.07 -0.84
CA ILE A 119 -0.44 8.96 -0.37
C ILE A 119 0.67 8.71 -1.38
N THR A 120 1.91 8.77 -0.95
CA THR A 120 3.08 8.36 -1.72
C THR A 120 3.45 6.91 -1.37
N PRO A 121 3.22 5.92 -2.26
CA PRO A 121 3.64 4.55 -2.01
C PRO A 121 5.15 4.41 -2.28
N VAL A 122 5.87 3.92 -1.28
CA VAL A 122 7.32 3.70 -1.31
C VAL A 122 7.60 2.21 -1.42
N LEU A 123 8.32 1.79 -2.45
CA LEU A 123 8.68 0.39 -2.67
C LEU A 123 9.92 0.02 -1.84
N GLY A 124 9.77 -0.98 -0.98
CA GLY A 124 10.83 -1.53 -0.16
C GLY A 124 10.96 -3.05 -0.32
N LEU A 125 12.18 -3.54 -0.52
CA LEU A 125 12.49 -4.97 -0.57
C LEU A 125 12.98 -5.43 0.81
N LEU A 126 12.47 -6.58 1.25
CA LEU A 126 12.77 -7.18 2.54
C LEU A 126 13.32 -8.60 2.37
N PRO A 127 14.28 -9.01 3.20
CA PRO A 127 14.69 -10.41 3.27
C PRO A 127 13.56 -11.24 3.93
N PRO A 128 13.49 -12.55 3.66
CA PRO A 128 12.58 -13.44 4.37
C PRO A 128 13.00 -13.67 5.83
N GLY A 129 12.06 -14.19 6.64
CA GLY A 129 12.34 -14.61 8.00
C GLY A 129 12.37 -13.48 9.03
N LEU A 130 11.84 -12.30 8.69
CA LEU A 130 11.63 -11.25 9.67
C LEU A 130 10.50 -11.60 10.62
N THR A 131 10.56 -11.07 11.83
CA THR A 131 9.51 -11.18 12.83
C THR A 131 8.88 -9.82 13.07
N TRP A 132 7.55 -9.80 13.17
CA TRP A 132 6.78 -8.57 13.31
C TRP A 132 6.41 -8.36 14.77
N ARG A 133 6.43 -7.11 15.22
CA ARG A 133 5.98 -6.67 16.54
C ARG A 133 4.90 -5.60 16.35
N PRO A 134 3.66 -5.99 16.10
CA PRO A 134 2.58 -5.03 15.88
C PRO A 134 2.37 -4.16 17.13
N SER A 135 2.23 -2.85 16.90
CA SER A 135 1.84 -1.90 17.94
C SER A 135 0.39 -2.17 18.35
N PRO A 136 0.11 -2.58 19.59
CA PRO A 136 -1.23 -3.00 19.99
C PRO A 136 -2.25 -1.86 19.98
N HIS A 137 -1.79 -0.60 19.93
CA HIS A 137 -2.65 0.56 19.85
C HIS A 137 -3.14 0.86 18.43
N GLU A 138 -2.42 0.40 17.40
CA GLU A 138 -2.70 0.74 16.01
C GLU A 138 -2.97 -0.47 15.14
N VAL A 139 -2.25 -1.57 15.36
CA VAL A 139 -2.25 -2.75 14.52
C VAL A 139 -2.81 -3.95 15.29
N GLU A 140 -3.92 -4.50 14.79
CA GLU A 140 -4.55 -5.71 15.35
C GLU A 140 -3.70 -6.96 15.02
N PHE A 141 -3.26 -7.05 13.76
CA PHE A 141 -2.33 -8.08 13.30
C PHE A 141 -1.66 -7.68 11.97
N VAL A 142 -0.64 -8.45 11.63
CA VAL A 142 0.15 -8.33 10.40
C VAL A 142 0.01 -9.63 9.62
N PHE A 143 -0.10 -9.54 8.30
CA PHE A 143 -0.15 -10.70 7.43
C PHE A 143 0.58 -10.45 6.11
N GLU A 144 0.88 -11.54 5.42
CA GLU A 144 1.58 -11.52 4.13
C GLU A 144 0.62 -11.93 3.02
N LEU A 145 0.40 -11.02 2.05
CA LEU A 145 -0.36 -11.31 0.84
C LEU A 145 0.58 -11.89 -0.22
N PRO A 146 0.39 -13.15 -0.67
CA PRO A 146 1.26 -13.75 -1.67
C PRO A 146 1.29 -12.95 -2.98
N ILE A 147 2.48 -12.78 -3.57
CA ILE A 147 2.62 -12.12 -4.89
C ILE A 147 1.83 -12.86 -5.98
N SER A 148 1.66 -14.16 -5.88
CA SER A 148 0.83 -14.92 -6.82
C SER A 148 -0.63 -14.45 -6.83
N VAL A 149 -1.17 -14.05 -5.67
CA VAL A 149 -2.51 -13.47 -5.56
C VAL A 149 -2.52 -12.06 -6.17
N VAL A 150 -1.50 -11.25 -5.88
CA VAL A 150 -1.39 -9.89 -6.45
C VAL A 150 -1.27 -9.90 -7.97
N LEU A 151 -0.64 -10.92 -8.54
CA LEU A 151 -0.46 -11.04 -9.99
C LEU A 151 -1.61 -11.73 -10.72
N ASP A 152 -2.56 -12.29 -9.99
CA ASP A 152 -3.77 -12.84 -10.59
C ASP A 152 -4.60 -11.71 -11.21
N PRO A 153 -4.82 -11.70 -12.55
CA PRO A 153 -5.56 -10.63 -13.20
C PRO A 153 -7.04 -10.61 -12.80
N ASP A 154 -7.57 -11.74 -12.36
CA ASP A 154 -8.98 -11.90 -11.97
C ASP A 154 -9.21 -11.65 -10.47
N ALA A 155 -8.14 -11.48 -9.69
CA ALA A 155 -8.25 -11.25 -8.26
C ALA A 155 -8.89 -9.88 -7.91
N PRO A 156 -8.48 -8.72 -8.50
CA PRO A 156 -9.11 -7.45 -8.20
C PRO A 156 -10.47 -7.35 -8.88
N ARG A 157 -11.48 -6.87 -8.15
CA ARG A 157 -12.81 -6.59 -8.68
C ARG A 157 -13.28 -5.22 -8.27
N ARG A 158 -14.27 -4.71 -8.99
CA ARG A 158 -14.95 -3.46 -8.69
C ARG A 158 -16.21 -3.73 -7.89
N GLU A 159 -16.40 -2.96 -6.84
CA GLU A 159 -17.63 -2.97 -6.05
C GLU A 159 -18.22 -1.57 -6.01
N LEU A 160 -19.56 -1.50 -5.99
CA LEU A 160 -20.32 -0.27 -5.88
C LEU A 160 -20.81 -0.12 -4.44
N ARG A 161 -20.68 1.07 -3.90
CA ARG A 161 -21.23 1.43 -2.59
C ARG A 161 -22.00 2.74 -2.67
N GLU A 162 -23.21 2.72 -2.19
CA GLU A 162 -23.98 3.95 -1.98
C GLU A 162 -23.57 4.59 -0.65
N ALA A 163 -23.12 5.84 -0.71
CA ALA A 163 -22.81 6.64 0.46
C ALA A 163 -23.26 8.09 0.21
N SER A 164 -24.03 8.66 1.15
CA SER A 164 -24.51 10.05 1.08
C SER A 164 -25.26 10.37 -0.24
N GLY A 165 -26.11 9.43 -0.71
CA GLY A 165 -26.91 9.59 -1.93
C GLY A 165 -26.10 9.53 -3.23
N ARG A 166 -24.89 9.03 -3.19
CA ARG A 166 -24.03 8.85 -4.37
C ARG A 166 -23.51 7.43 -4.42
N THR A 167 -23.52 6.84 -5.62
CA THR A 167 -22.86 5.54 -5.87
C THR A 167 -21.40 5.79 -6.14
N ARG A 168 -20.54 5.10 -5.41
CA ARG A 168 -19.09 5.15 -5.56
C ARG A 168 -18.57 3.79 -5.94
N GLU A 169 -17.69 3.72 -6.91
CA GLU A 169 -17.01 2.52 -7.31
C GLU A 169 -15.62 2.49 -6.67
N PHE A 170 -15.17 1.32 -6.22
CA PHE A 170 -13.86 1.15 -5.62
C PHE A 170 -13.32 -0.25 -5.86
N TRP A 171 -12.00 -0.37 -5.82
CA TRP A 171 -11.31 -1.65 -5.94
C TRP A 171 -11.44 -2.45 -4.65
N VAL A 172 -11.70 -3.75 -4.82
CA VAL A 172 -11.64 -4.76 -3.77
C VAL A 172 -10.70 -5.87 -4.21
N TRP A 173 -9.82 -6.27 -3.31
CA TRP A 173 -9.01 -7.45 -3.47
C TRP A 173 -9.61 -8.57 -2.63
N PRO A 174 -10.11 -9.67 -3.24
CA PRO A 174 -10.70 -10.76 -2.49
C PRO A 174 -9.64 -11.47 -1.67
N HIS A 175 -9.92 -11.64 -0.38
CA HIS A 175 -9.13 -12.42 0.55
C HIS A 175 -10.09 -13.16 1.47
N PRO A 176 -9.84 -14.44 1.82
CA PRO A 176 -10.79 -15.24 2.60
C PRO A 176 -11.06 -14.68 4.00
N GLU A 177 -10.08 -14.01 4.59
CA GLU A 177 -10.15 -13.51 5.97
C GLU A 177 -10.14 -11.98 6.08
N HIS A 178 -9.75 -11.27 5.01
CA HIS A 178 -9.49 -9.84 5.08
C HIS A 178 -10.15 -9.10 3.91
N PHE A 179 -10.90 -8.06 4.23
CA PHE A 179 -11.48 -7.18 3.23
C PHE A 179 -10.47 -6.10 2.85
N ILE A 180 -9.77 -6.29 1.72
CA ILE A 180 -8.78 -5.35 1.20
C ILE A 180 -9.47 -4.47 0.16
N TRP A 181 -9.57 -3.16 0.41
CA TRP A 181 -10.31 -2.23 -0.44
C TRP A 181 -9.71 -0.82 -0.45
N GLY A 182 -10.29 0.09 -1.23
CA GLY A 182 -9.93 1.51 -1.27
C GLY A 182 -8.49 1.73 -1.73
N ALA A 183 -7.78 2.65 -1.07
CA ALA A 183 -6.41 3.02 -1.44
C ALA A 183 -5.45 1.82 -1.49
N THR A 184 -5.54 0.90 -0.53
CA THR A 184 -4.68 -0.30 -0.48
C THR A 184 -4.90 -1.17 -1.71
N ALA A 185 -6.17 -1.47 -2.04
CA ALA A 185 -6.49 -2.26 -3.23
C ALA A 185 -6.09 -1.54 -4.53
N ALA A 186 -6.30 -0.23 -4.62
CA ALA A 186 -5.92 0.56 -5.80
C ALA A 186 -4.40 0.56 -6.02
N ILE A 187 -3.60 0.75 -4.97
CA ILE A 187 -2.13 0.68 -5.05
C ILE A 187 -1.67 -0.72 -5.49
N LEU A 188 -2.27 -1.79 -4.96
CA LEU A 188 -2.00 -3.16 -5.41
C LEU A 188 -2.34 -3.37 -6.89
N VAL A 189 -3.47 -2.84 -7.38
CA VAL A 189 -3.85 -2.89 -8.81
C VAL A 189 -2.81 -2.20 -9.69
N HIS A 190 -2.35 -1.02 -9.29
CA HIS A 190 -1.31 -0.29 -10.03
C HIS A 190 0.01 -1.05 -10.08
N LEU A 191 0.46 -1.58 -8.94
CA LEU A 191 1.67 -2.40 -8.86
C LEU A 191 1.56 -3.65 -9.73
N ALA A 192 0.46 -4.39 -9.61
CA ALA A 192 0.20 -5.59 -10.40
C ALA A 192 0.17 -5.32 -11.90
N GLY A 193 -0.48 -4.22 -12.30
CA GLY A 193 -0.52 -3.77 -13.69
C GLY A 193 0.87 -3.54 -14.27
N LYS A 194 1.74 -2.81 -13.54
CA LYS A 194 3.13 -2.57 -13.95
C LYS A 194 3.96 -3.87 -13.98
N LEU A 195 3.79 -4.76 -12.99
CA LEU A 195 4.49 -6.05 -12.94
C LEU A 195 4.09 -6.99 -14.09
N ARG A 196 2.82 -6.95 -14.54
CA ARG A 196 2.33 -7.75 -15.67
C ARG A 196 2.74 -7.15 -17.02
N ALA A 197 2.80 -5.83 -17.15
CA ALA A 197 3.20 -5.16 -18.39
C ALA A 197 4.68 -5.32 -18.74
N HIS A 198 5.51 -5.71 -17.76
CA HIS A 198 6.95 -5.94 -17.94
C HIS A 198 7.30 -7.40 -17.62
N PRO A 199 6.96 -8.35 -18.50
CA PRO A 199 7.18 -9.78 -18.31
C PRO A 199 8.66 -10.19 -18.26
#